data_540670e8a5ff509f50df3717b8186f53
#
_entry.id   540670e8a5ff509f50df3717b8186f53
#
_cell.length_a   1.000
_cell.length_b   1.000
_cell.length_c   1.000
_cell.angle_alpha   90.00
_cell.angle_beta   90.00
_cell.angle_gamma   90.00
#
_symmetry.space_group_name_H-M   'P 1'
#
loop_
_entity.id
_entity.type
_entity.pdbx_description
1 polymer ?
#
loop_
_entity_poly.entity_id
_entity_poly.type
_entity_poly.pdbx_seq_one_letter_code
_entity_poly.pdbx_strand_id
1 'polypeptide(L)'
;TAGFFRAAYRSGALKDTIILSETCEFYGKSGHLDTSMADALLSGGAACVVGYVNNVYTVYSRSMLWATVNRLLAGDTVREAVDFGLNLYGADDIIWYNNQGGRRPHAVASFPVLSGNQDARLRAVQAAADSTQQAA
;
A
#
# COMPACT_ATOMS: atom_id res chain seq x y z
N THR A 1 10.53 7.70 -11.59
CA THR A 1 10.23 9.09 -11.22
C THR A 1 8.76 9.41 -11.47
N ALA A 2 8.21 10.42 -10.77
CA ALA A 2 6.83 10.88 -10.95
C ALA A 2 6.53 11.28 -12.41
N GLY A 3 7.50 11.86 -13.11
CA GLY A 3 7.38 12.19 -14.52
C GLY A 3 7.14 10.97 -15.42
N PHE A 4 7.81 9.86 -15.15
CA PHE A 4 7.57 8.62 -15.87
C PHE A 4 6.12 8.13 -15.66
N PHE A 5 5.64 8.11 -14.45
CA PHE A 5 4.27 7.66 -14.16
C PHE A 5 3.20 8.53 -14.80
N ARG A 6 3.39 9.88 -14.81
CA ARG A 6 2.48 10.78 -15.51
C ARG A 6 2.47 10.55 -17.03
N ALA A 7 3.61 10.20 -17.59
CA ALA A 7 3.72 9.89 -19.02
C ALA A 7 3.15 8.51 -19.38
N ALA A 8 3.42 7.51 -18.53
CA ALA A 8 3.01 6.12 -18.76
C ALA A 8 1.52 5.90 -18.48
N TYR A 9 0.98 6.52 -17.44
CA TYR A 9 -0.41 6.36 -17.03
C TYR A 9 -1.20 7.64 -17.27
N ARG A 10 -1.81 7.73 -18.46
CA ARG A 10 -2.72 8.83 -18.82
C ARG A 10 -3.94 8.82 -17.88
N SER A 11 -4.63 9.95 -17.79
CA SER A 11 -5.84 10.10 -17.00
C SER A 11 -6.80 8.92 -17.24
N GLY A 12 -7.21 8.25 -16.16
CA GLY A 12 -8.11 7.09 -16.18
C GLY A 12 -7.47 5.73 -16.45
N ALA A 13 -6.16 5.66 -16.80
CA ALA A 13 -5.48 4.38 -17.07
C ALA A 13 -5.41 3.47 -15.82
N LEU A 14 -5.40 4.08 -14.62
CA LEU A 14 -5.38 3.39 -13.33
C LEU A 14 -6.73 3.46 -12.61
N LYS A 15 -7.82 3.68 -13.34
CA LYS A 15 -9.14 3.87 -12.75
C LYS A 15 -9.47 2.76 -11.75
N ASP A 16 -9.86 3.15 -10.56
CA ASP A 16 -10.27 2.28 -9.44
C ASP A 16 -9.19 1.29 -8.95
N THR A 17 -7.92 1.48 -9.34
CA THR A 17 -6.82 0.61 -8.92
C THR A 17 -6.34 0.97 -7.52
N ILE A 18 -6.08 -0.04 -6.67
CA ILE A 18 -5.36 0.09 -5.41
C ILE A 18 -3.90 -0.28 -5.68
N ILE A 19 -2.98 0.62 -5.34
CA ILE A 19 -1.55 0.45 -5.55
C ILE A 19 -0.85 0.25 -4.20
N LEU A 20 -0.15 -0.87 -4.07
CA LEU A 20 0.65 -1.21 -2.89
C LEU A 20 2.11 -1.26 -3.32
N SER A 21 2.93 -0.36 -2.78
CA SER A 21 4.36 -0.26 -3.12
C SER A 21 5.23 -0.76 -1.97
N GLU A 22 6.17 -1.66 -2.27
CA GLU A 22 7.24 -2.09 -1.34
C GLU A 22 8.53 -1.27 -1.52
N THR A 23 8.50 -0.19 -2.30
CA THR A 23 9.69 0.61 -2.60
C THR A 23 10.12 1.45 -1.40
N CYS A 24 11.41 1.41 -1.09
CA CYS A 24 12.04 2.34 -0.15
C CYS A 24 11.82 3.79 -0.58
N GLU A 25 11.62 4.67 0.39
CA GLU A 25 11.48 6.12 0.15
C GLU A 25 10.40 6.49 -0.87
N PHE A 26 9.36 5.66 -1.01
CA PHE A 26 8.25 5.96 -1.93
C PHE A 26 7.60 7.32 -1.62
N TYR A 27 7.47 7.65 -0.34
CA TYR A 27 7.03 8.94 0.18
C TYR A 27 8.18 9.82 0.69
N GLY A 28 9.41 9.59 0.20
CA GLY A 28 10.59 10.33 0.64
C GLY A 28 11.09 9.94 2.01
N LYS A 29 11.62 10.91 2.75
CA LYS A 29 12.25 10.71 4.07
C LYS A 29 11.52 11.49 5.16
N SER A 30 11.64 11.02 6.40
CA SER A 30 11.20 11.78 7.58
C SER A 30 11.86 13.16 7.59
N GLY A 31 11.04 14.20 7.76
CA GLY A 31 11.48 15.59 7.66
C GLY A 31 11.50 16.17 6.23
N HIS A 32 11.36 15.34 5.20
CA HIS A 32 11.23 15.76 3.81
C HIS A 32 10.34 14.77 3.04
N LEU A 33 9.04 14.82 3.30
CA LEU A 33 8.06 13.98 2.61
C LEU A 33 7.91 14.43 1.16
N ASP A 34 7.81 13.46 0.26
CA ASP A 34 7.58 13.65 -1.17
C ASP A 34 6.38 12.82 -1.63
N THR A 35 5.27 13.47 -1.93
CA THR A 35 4.04 12.83 -2.42
C THR A 35 3.99 12.70 -3.94
N SER A 36 4.99 13.20 -4.66
CA SER A 36 4.96 13.36 -6.12
C SER A 36 4.67 12.05 -6.87
N MET A 37 5.15 10.92 -6.36
CA MET A 37 4.88 9.59 -6.93
C MET A 37 3.43 9.18 -6.73
N ALA A 38 2.91 9.33 -5.51
CA ALA A 38 1.52 9.04 -5.20
C ALA A 38 0.57 9.95 -5.97
N ASP A 39 0.86 11.26 -6.04
CA ASP A 39 0.07 12.25 -6.79
C ASP A 39 0.01 11.92 -8.27
N ALA A 40 1.13 11.45 -8.85
CA ALA A 40 1.18 11.02 -10.25
C ALA A 40 0.27 9.81 -10.52
N LEU A 41 0.25 8.82 -9.61
CA LEU A 41 -0.58 7.62 -9.71
C LEU A 41 -2.06 7.95 -9.48
N LEU A 42 -2.40 8.80 -8.50
CA LEU A 42 -3.76 9.28 -8.25
C LEU A 42 -4.28 10.09 -9.45
N SER A 43 -3.45 10.91 -10.09
CA SER A 43 -3.80 11.64 -11.32
C SER A 43 -4.07 10.70 -12.49
N GLY A 44 -3.47 9.50 -12.50
CA GLY A 44 -3.76 8.42 -13.46
C GLY A 44 -5.07 7.68 -13.18
N GLY A 45 -5.74 7.99 -12.06
CA GLY A 45 -7.04 7.41 -11.67
C GLY A 45 -6.98 6.36 -10.57
N ALA A 46 -5.81 6.11 -9.96
CA ALA A 46 -5.71 5.19 -8.84
C ALA A 46 -6.65 5.64 -7.69
N ALA A 47 -7.35 4.69 -7.08
CA ALA A 47 -8.24 4.96 -5.96
C ALA A 47 -7.46 5.23 -4.68
N CYS A 48 -6.45 4.42 -4.40
CA CYS A 48 -5.59 4.56 -3.24
C CYS A 48 -4.18 4.08 -3.54
N VAL A 49 -3.19 4.73 -2.92
CA VAL A 49 -1.77 4.39 -3.02
C VAL A 49 -1.22 4.19 -1.62
N VAL A 50 -0.57 3.08 -1.38
CA VAL A 50 0.14 2.76 -0.14
C VAL A 50 1.62 2.59 -0.45
N GLY A 51 2.47 3.22 0.33
CA GLY A 51 3.93 3.14 0.18
C GLY A 51 4.63 3.51 1.48
N TYR A 52 5.95 3.57 1.48
CA TYR A 52 6.74 3.73 2.69
C TYR A 52 7.54 5.04 2.70
N VAL A 53 7.67 5.60 3.88
CA VAL A 53 8.65 6.67 4.21
C VAL A 53 9.94 5.99 4.64
N ASN A 54 11.08 6.56 4.27
CA ASN A 54 12.41 6.01 4.56
C ASN A 54 12.70 4.64 3.90
N ASN A 55 13.85 4.07 4.21
CA ASN A 55 14.21 2.73 3.75
C ASN A 55 13.46 1.68 4.58
N VAL A 56 12.65 0.90 3.93
CA VAL A 56 11.88 -0.15 4.59
C VAL A 56 12.65 -1.48 4.62
N TYR A 57 12.58 -2.17 5.76
CA TYR A 57 13.10 -3.52 5.88
C TYR A 57 12.25 -4.49 5.06
N THR A 58 12.87 -5.17 4.08
CA THR A 58 12.16 -5.95 3.06
C THR A 58 11.23 -7.01 3.64
N VAL A 59 11.62 -7.68 4.72
CA VAL A 59 10.77 -8.71 5.33
C VAL A 59 9.53 -8.09 5.98
N TYR A 60 9.67 -6.91 6.59
CA TYR A 60 8.54 -6.17 7.13
C TYR A 60 7.58 -5.73 6.02
N SER A 61 8.08 -5.07 4.96
CA SER A 61 7.21 -4.60 3.87
C SER A 61 6.47 -5.75 3.18
N ARG A 62 7.15 -6.88 2.99
CA ARG A 62 6.55 -8.08 2.40
C ARG A 62 5.49 -8.72 3.31
N SER A 63 5.72 -8.75 4.63
CA SER A 63 4.74 -9.22 5.60
C SER A 63 3.52 -8.31 5.63
N MET A 64 3.72 -6.99 5.62
CA MET A 64 2.66 -5.99 5.53
C MET A 64 1.85 -6.14 4.23
N LEU A 65 2.54 -6.29 3.08
CA LEU A 65 1.89 -6.51 1.79
C LEU A 65 1.00 -7.74 1.82
N TRP A 66 1.53 -8.87 2.32
CA TRP A 66 0.78 -10.12 2.43
C TRP A 66 -0.47 -9.97 3.30
N ALA A 67 -0.34 -9.38 4.49
CA ALA A 67 -1.47 -9.14 5.37
C ALA A 67 -2.51 -8.23 4.72
N THR A 68 -2.07 -7.12 4.12
CA THR A 68 -2.95 -6.14 3.45
C THR A 68 -3.72 -6.78 2.30
N VAL A 69 -3.04 -7.53 1.43
CA VAL A 69 -3.69 -8.21 0.28
C VAL A 69 -4.74 -9.20 0.75
N ASN A 70 -4.43 -10.04 1.74
CA ASN A 70 -5.39 -11.00 2.27
C ASN A 70 -6.65 -10.34 2.85
N ARG A 71 -6.51 -9.21 3.54
CA ARG A 71 -7.63 -8.45 4.09
C ARG A 71 -8.45 -7.77 3.00
N LEU A 72 -7.80 -7.21 1.98
CA LEU A 72 -8.49 -6.64 0.81
C LEU A 72 -9.31 -7.71 0.07
N LEU A 73 -8.75 -8.92 -0.11
CA LEU A 73 -9.45 -10.05 -0.71
C LEU A 73 -10.63 -10.53 0.15
N ALA A 74 -10.57 -10.36 1.47
CA ALA A 74 -11.67 -10.63 2.39
C ALA A 74 -12.76 -9.53 2.40
N GLY A 75 -12.55 -8.43 1.67
CA GLY A 75 -13.51 -7.34 1.52
C GLY A 75 -13.30 -6.12 2.42
N ASP A 76 -12.19 -6.06 3.14
CA ASP A 76 -11.85 -4.88 3.96
C ASP A 76 -11.54 -3.67 3.07
N THR A 77 -11.66 -2.46 3.65
CA THR A 77 -11.12 -1.24 3.06
C THR A 77 -9.59 -1.25 3.10
N VAL A 78 -8.96 -0.38 2.30
CA VAL A 78 -7.50 -0.22 2.34
C VAL A 78 -7.01 0.15 3.74
N ARG A 79 -7.72 1.07 4.42
CA ARG A 79 -7.41 1.47 5.79
C ARG A 79 -7.46 0.29 6.75
N GLU A 80 -8.59 -0.43 6.79
CA GLU A 80 -8.76 -1.60 7.67
C GLU A 80 -7.70 -2.67 7.41
N ALA A 81 -7.38 -2.92 6.13
CA ALA A 81 -6.39 -3.91 5.73
C ALA A 81 -4.96 -3.54 6.18
N VAL A 82 -4.57 -2.26 6.02
CA VAL A 82 -3.26 -1.77 6.49
C VAL A 82 -3.20 -1.76 8.01
N ASP A 83 -4.24 -1.28 8.70
CA ASP A 83 -4.31 -1.26 10.16
C ASP A 83 -4.21 -2.66 10.76
N PHE A 84 -4.80 -3.67 10.11
CA PHE A 84 -4.62 -5.06 10.50
C PHE A 84 -3.13 -5.47 10.46
N GLY A 85 -2.42 -5.14 9.38
CA GLY A 85 -0.98 -5.40 9.27
C GLY A 85 -0.17 -4.67 10.35
N LEU A 86 -0.48 -3.40 10.61
CA LEU A 86 0.17 -2.61 11.67
C LEU A 86 -0.05 -3.23 13.06
N ASN A 87 -1.25 -3.71 13.35
CA ASN A 87 -1.55 -4.39 14.61
C ASN A 87 -0.79 -5.72 14.75
N LEU A 88 -0.58 -6.43 13.64
CA LEU A 88 0.08 -7.73 13.64
C LEU A 88 1.60 -7.64 13.72
N TYR A 89 2.20 -6.70 12.99
CA TYR A 89 3.65 -6.60 12.81
C TYR A 89 4.29 -5.39 13.48
N GLY A 90 3.51 -4.44 13.97
CA GLY A 90 3.97 -3.19 14.58
C GLY A 90 3.81 -1.99 13.64
N ALA A 91 3.81 -0.80 14.25
CA ALA A 91 3.57 0.46 13.55
C ALA A 91 4.72 0.86 12.60
N ASP A 92 5.89 0.27 12.77
CA ASP A 92 7.07 0.49 11.94
C ASP A 92 7.97 -0.75 11.87
N ASP A 93 8.90 -0.76 10.94
CA ASP A 93 9.80 -1.89 10.69
C ASP A 93 10.85 -2.12 11.78
N ILE A 94 11.17 -1.11 12.59
CA ILE A 94 12.10 -1.25 13.72
C ILE A 94 11.42 -2.00 14.85
N ILE A 95 10.16 -1.71 15.15
CA ILE A 95 9.39 -2.43 16.16
C ILE A 95 9.32 -3.91 15.78
N TRP A 96 8.96 -4.20 14.54
CA TRP A 96 8.92 -5.56 14.04
C TRP A 96 10.28 -6.27 14.15
N TYR A 97 11.36 -5.61 13.70
CA TYR A 97 12.71 -6.16 13.69
C TYR A 97 13.22 -6.46 15.10
N ASN A 98 12.95 -5.57 16.05
CA ASN A 98 13.31 -5.78 17.46
C ASN A 98 12.54 -6.95 18.08
N ASN A 99 11.25 -7.10 17.75
CA ASN A 99 10.42 -8.22 18.23
C ASN A 99 10.89 -9.57 17.69
N GLN A 100 11.60 -9.59 16.56
CA GLN A 100 12.25 -10.77 16.00
C GLN A 100 13.65 -11.04 16.61
N GLY A 101 14.07 -10.27 17.62
CA GLY A 101 15.38 -10.41 18.27
C GLY A 101 16.54 -9.88 17.42
N GLY A 102 16.25 -9.15 16.34
CA GLY A 102 17.26 -8.61 15.45
C GLY A 102 17.86 -7.28 15.92
N ARG A 103 18.93 -6.85 15.23
CA ARG A 103 19.49 -5.52 15.38
C ARG A 103 18.81 -4.57 14.40
N ARG A 104 18.74 -3.29 14.75
CA ARG A 104 18.16 -2.27 13.86
C ARG A 104 18.95 -2.19 12.56
N PRO A 105 18.33 -2.40 11.39
CA PRO A 105 19.03 -2.34 10.11
C PRO A 105 19.38 -0.90 9.70
N HIS A 106 18.67 0.11 10.23
CA HIS A 106 18.86 1.53 9.96
C HIS A 106 18.40 2.37 11.15
N ALA A 107 18.84 3.64 11.20
CA ALA A 107 18.60 4.53 12.34
C ALA A 107 17.18 5.12 12.38
N VAL A 108 16.50 5.16 11.23
CA VAL A 108 15.20 5.82 11.07
C VAL A 108 14.16 4.78 10.66
N ALA A 109 13.09 4.70 11.44
CA ALA A 109 11.99 3.76 11.19
C ALA A 109 11.28 4.07 9.88
N SER A 110 10.88 3.00 9.17
CA SER A 110 9.99 3.07 8.03
C SER A 110 8.58 2.65 8.42
N PHE A 111 7.60 3.37 7.92
CA PHE A 111 6.19 3.12 8.18
C PHE A 111 5.37 3.39 6.91
N PRO A 112 4.21 2.71 6.75
CA PRO A 112 3.36 2.92 5.58
C PRO A 112 2.59 4.23 5.67
N VAL A 113 2.40 4.85 4.51
CA VAL A 113 1.57 6.04 4.30
C VAL A 113 0.56 5.74 3.20
N LEU A 114 -0.66 6.24 3.37
CA LEU A 114 -1.77 6.07 2.44
C LEU A 114 -2.14 7.43 1.84
N SER A 115 -2.36 7.45 0.52
CA SER A 115 -2.90 8.61 -0.22
C SER A 115 -4.12 8.20 -1.04
N GLY A 116 -5.07 9.12 -1.19
CA GLY A 116 -6.31 8.89 -1.94
C GLY A 116 -7.44 8.35 -1.06
N ASN A 117 -8.35 7.58 -1.67
CA ASN A 117 -9.52 7.02 -0.99
C ASN A 117 -9.15 5.80 -0.14
N GLN A 118 -9.00 6.00 1.15
CA GLN A 118 -8.65 4.94 2.10
C GLN A 118 -9.79 3.95 2.36
N ASP A 119 -11.03 4.33 2.02
CA ASP A 119 -12.21 3.47 2.12
C ASP A 119 -12.44 2.63 0.86
N ALA A 120 -11.53 2.70 -0.13
CA ALA A 120 -11.58 1.86 -1.31
C ALA A 120 -11.51 0.38 -0.94
N ARG A 121 -12.25 -0.45 -1.69
CA ARG A 121 -12.33 -1.91 -1.54
C ARG A 121 -12.07 -2.58 -2.88
N LEU A 122 -11.62 -3.84 -2.88
CA LEU A 122 -11.59 -4.65 -4.09
C LEU A 122 -13.02 -5.07 -4.46
N ARG A 123 -13.45 -4.70 -5.68
CA ARG A 123 -14.81 -5.01 -6.19
C ARG A 123 -14.89 -6.34 -6.94
N ALA A 124 -13.76 -6.97 -7.27
CA ALA A 124 -13.71 -8.09 -8.21
C ALA A 124 -14.38 -9.40 -7.74
N VAL A 125 -14.60 -9.57 -6.43
CA VAL A 125 -15.16 -10.82 -5.90
C VAL A 125 -16.67 -10.90 -6.12
N GLN A 126 -17.36 -9.76 -6.16
CA GLN A 126 -18.83 -9.72 -6.29
C GLN A 126 -19.31 -10.04 -7.71
N ALA A 127 -18.61 -9.56 -8.74
CA ALA A 127 -18.99 -9.80 -10.12
C ALA A 127 -18.86 -11.29 -10.56
N ALA A 128 -17.92 -12.04 -9.97
CA ALA A 128 -17.76 -13.47 -10.24
C ALA A 128 -18.85 -14.31 -9.55
N ALA A 129 -19.29 -13.93 -8.36
CA ALA A 129 -20.37 -14.62 -7.64
C ALA A 129 -21.72 -14.41 -8.33
N ASP A 130 -22.02 -13.20 -8.79
CA ASP A 130 -23.27 -12.86 -9.47
C ASP A 130 -23.38 -13.54 -10.84
N SER A 131 -22.27 -13.68 -11.58
CA SER A 131 -22.27 -14.39 -12.87
C SER A 131 -22.49 -15.89 -12.72
N THR A 132 -22.07 -16.49 -11.60
CA THR A 132 -22.29 -17.93 -11.32
C THR A 132 -23.74 -18.20 -10.89
N GLN A 133 -24.41 -17.27 -10.23
CA GLN A 133 -25.83 -17.40 -9.87
C GLN A 133 -26.77 -17.19 -11.07
N GLN A 134 -26.39 -16.37 -12.06
CA GLN A 134 -27.18 -16.17 -13.27
C GLN A 134 -27.04 -17.30 -14.31
N ALA A 135 -26.00 -18.13 -14.20
CA ALA A 135 -25.76 -19.29 -15.08
C ALA A 135 -26.38 -20.60 -14.57
N ALA A 136 -26.97 -20.59 -13.38
CA ALA A 136 -27.70 -21.71 -12.76
C ALA A 136 -29.20 -21.50 -12.89
#